data_c2e5531b4461f6e0d02cbca5013e2bb9
#
_entry.id   c2e5531b4461f6e0d02cbca5013e2bb9
#
_cell.length_a   1.000
_cell.length_b   1.000
_cell.length_c   1.000
_cell.angle_alpha   90.00
_cell.angle_beta   90.00
_cell.angle_gamma   90.00
#
_symmetry.space_group_name_H-M   'P 1'
#
loop_
_entity.id
_entity.type
_entity.pdbx_description
1 polymer ?
#
loop_
_entity_poly.entity_id
_entity_poly.type
_entity_poly.pdbx_seq_one_letter_code
_entity_poly.pdbx_strand_id
1 'polypeptide(L)'
;VQEAGALAAIVLEGRLSVRNVEVLTGRLARLFTSGKSAIVIDFSRLKHADYRCLPSFASALRRLSLCGCHVTLCGMSDYVFNIFKAVGCDDGLDIYESKHEAVRALDFYLAGSGASRSSRSRTIPATI
;
A
#
# COMPACT_ATOMS: atom_id res chain seq x y z
N VAL A 1 -6.40 11.24 -5.50
CA VAL A 1 -5.36 11.33 -4.47
C VAL A 1 -5.78 12.32 -3.41
N GLN A 2 -5.74 11.91 -2.17
CA GLN A 2 -5.99 12.79 -1.03
C GLN A 2 -4.70 12.95 -0.26
N GLU A 3 -4.42 14.15 0.19
CA GLU A 3 -3.19 14.42 0.92
C GLU A 3 -3.50 15.23 2.17
N ALA A 4 -2.84 14.90 3.26
CA ALA A 4 -2.97 15.60 4.51
C ALA A 4 -1.63 15.52 5.24
N GLY A 5 -0.87 16.61 5.21
CA GLY A 5 0.45 16.62 5.83
C GLY A 5 1.38 15.62 5.17
N ALA A 6 1.90 14.69 5.97
CA ALA A 6 2.83 13.67 5.49
C ALA A 6 2.12 12.45 4.91
N LEU A 7 0.79 12.41 4.95
CA LEU A 7 0.01 11.25 4.52
C LEU A 7 -0.65 11.52 3.18
N ALA A 8 -0.59 10.54 2.29
CA ALA A 8 -1.32 10.57 1.03
C ALA A 8 -2.11 9.29 0.88
N ALA A 9 -3.28 9.37 0.28
CA ALA A 9 -4.11 8.20 0.01
C ALA A 9 -4.45 8.16 -1.48
N ILE A 10 -4.28 6.99 -2.07
CA ILE A 10 -4.60 6.74 -3.48
C ILE A 10 -5.68 5.69 -3.55
N VAL A 11 -6.72 5.93 -4.35
CA VAL A 11 -7.75 4.93 -4.61
C VAL A 11 -7.52 4.35 -5.99
N LEU A 12 -7.40 3.03 -6.08
CA LEU A 12 -7.27 2.35 -7.35
C LEU A 12 -8.64 1.93 -7.85
N GLU A 13 -8.89 2.12 -9.14
CA GLU A 13 -10.16 1.74 -9.74
C GLU A 13 -9.92 0.87 -10.95
N GLY A 14 -10.89 0.00 -11.24
CA GLY A 14 -10.87 -0.83 -12.41
C GLY A 14 -9.92 -1.99 -12.29
N ARG A 15 -8.83 -1.96 -13.01
CA ARG A 15 -7.88 -3.07 -12.98
C ARG A 15 -6.45 -2.59 -12.97
N LEU A 16 -5.63 -3.32 -12.25
CA LEU A 16 -4.19 -3.09 -12.24
C LEU A 16 -3.57 -4.03 -13.28
N SER A 17 -2.81 -3.48 -14.19
CA SER A 17 -2.30 -4.25 -15.32
C SER A 17 -0.84 -3.92 -15.59
N VAL A 18 -0.23 -4.70 -16.46
CA VAL A 18 1.14 -4.45 -16.90
C VAL A 18 1.25 -3.05 -17.51
N ARG A 19 0.17 -2.58 -18.15
CA ARG A 19 0.20 -1.28 -18.81
C ARG A 19 0.17 -0.12 -17.83
N ASN A 20 -0.61 -0.23 -16.77
CA ASN A 20 -0.80 0.92 -15.87
C ASN A 20 0.01 0.84 -14.59
N VAL A 21 0.68 -0.27 -14.32
CA VAL A 21 1.45 -0.40 -13.09
C VAL A 21 2.61 0.60 -13.05
N GLU A 22 3.20 0.92 -14.17
CA GLU A 22 4.30 1.89 -14.20
C GLU A 22 3.82 3.30 -13.89
N VAL A 23 2.62 3.64 -14.38
CA VAL A 23 2.03 4.93 -14.07
C VAL A 23 1.79 5.04 -12.56
N LEU A 24 1.28 3.97 -11.98
CA LEU A 24 1.01 3.94 -10.55
C LEU A 24 2.30 4.06 -9.74
N THR A 25 3.31 3.26 -10.08
CA THR A 25 4.56 3.31 -9.32
C THR A 25 5.26 4.65 -9.48
N GLY A 26 5.12 5.28 -10.64
CA GLY A 26 5.64 6.62 -10.85
C GLY A 26 4.94 7.65 -9.97
N ARG A 27 3.63 7.52 -9.80
CA ARG A 27 2.87 8.40 -8.90
C ARG A 27 3.32 8.23 -7.46
N LEU A 28 3.53 6.99 -7.04
CA LEU A 28 3.98 6.73 -5.69
C LEU A 28 5.35 7.37 -5.45
N ALA A 29 6.24 7.24 -6.41
CA ALA A 29 7.57 7.84 -6.29
C ALA A 29 7.48 9.36 -6.19
N ARG A 30 6.59 9.98 -6.97
CA ARG A 30 6.42 11.43 -6.90
C ARG A 30 5.84 11.89 -5.58
N LEU A 31 4.90 11.13 -5.03
CA LEU A 31 4.37 11.47 -3.72
C LEU A 31 5.47 11.43 -2.67
N PHE A 32 6.31 10.41 -2.73
CA PHE A 32 7.41 10.32 -1.78
C PHE A 32 8.39 11.48 -1.94
N THR A 33 8.76 11.82 -3.18
CA THR A 33 9.71 12.92 -3.40
C THR A 33 9.11 14.27 -3.07
N SER A 34 7.78 14.38 -3.03
CA SER A 34 7.12 15.62 -2.62
C SER A 34 6.96 15.74 -1.11
N GLY A 35 7.48 14.79 -0.35
CA GLY A 35 7.50 14.87 1.10
C GLY A 35 6.52 13.96 1.82
N LYS A 36 5.83 13.09 1.09
CA LYS A 36 4.89 12.18 1.75
C LYS A 36 5.65 10.99 2.32
N SER A 37 5.59 10.82 3.61
CA SER A 37 6.30 9.72 4.28
C SER A 37 5.38 8.55 4.59
N ALA A 38 4.08 8.67 4.33
CA ALA A 38 3.12 7.59 4.52
C ALA A 38 2.11 7.61 3.38
N ILE A 39 1.87 6.46 2.78
CA ILE A 39 0.96 6.34 1.64
C ILE A 39 0.01 5.18 1.91
N VAL A 40 -1.29 5.44 1.76
CA VAL A 40 -2.32 4.40 1.82
C VAL A 40 -2.80 4.15 0.40
N ILE A 41 -2.80 2.89 -0.01
CA ILE A 41 -3.33 2.51 -1.32
C ILE A 41 -4.61 1.71 -1.08
N ASP A 42 -5.73 2.27 -1.53
CA ASP A 42 -7.06 1.70 -1.31
C ASP A 42 -7.48 0.89 -2.53
N PHE A 43 -7.68 -0.40 -2.31
CA PHE A 43 -8.02 -1.34 -3.38
C PHE A 43 -9.53 -1.63 -3.44
N SER A 44 -10.35 -0.90 -2.67
CA SER A 44 -11.76 -1.24 -2.56
C SER A 44 -12.52 -1.12 -3.88
N ARG A 45 -12.03 -0.31 -4.80
CA ARG A 45 -12.64 -0.14 -6.12
C ARG A 45 -11.90 -0.87 -7.22
N LEU A 46 -10.87 -1.60 -6.88
CA LEU A 46 -10.13 -2.39 -7.86
C LEU A 46 -10.86 -3.70 -8.09
N LYS A 47 -11.16 -4.00 -9.35
CA LYS A 47 -11.91 -5.19 -9.69
C LYS A 47 -11.05 -6.37 -10.07
N HIS A 48 -9.82 -6.10 -10.49
CA HIS A 48 -8.93 -7.16 -10.95
C HIS A 48 -7.49 -6.68 -10.92
N ALA A 49 -6.58 -7.60 -10.65
CA ALA A 49 -5.15 -7.33 -10.74
C ALA A 49 -4.53 -8.43 -11.61
N ASP A 50 -3.79 -8.01 -12.63
CA ASP A 50 -3.09 -8.94 -13.48
C ASP A 50 -1.88 -9.46 -12.70
N TYR A 51 -1.82 -10.78 -12.49
CA TYR A 51 -0.77 -11.37 -11.67
C TYR A 51 0.63 -11.04 -12.21
N ARG A 52 0.74 -10.80 -13.51
CA ARG A 52 2.04 -10.54 -14.13
C ARG A 52 2.66 -9.23 -13.71
N CYS A 53 1.85 -8.25 -13.28
CA CYS A 53 2.38 -6.96 -12.87
C CYS A 53 2.67 -6.89 -11.36
N LEU A 54 2.24 -7.86 -10.60
CA LEU A 54 2.35 -7.78 -9.14
C LEU A 54 3.77 -7.86 -8.61
N PRO A 55 4.66 -8.70 -9.15
CA PRO A 55 6.04 -8.68 -8.65
C PRO A 55 6.70 -7.32 -8.80
N SER A 56 6.47 -6.66 -9.93
CA SER A 56 7.01 -5.33 -10.17
C SER A 56 6.41 -4.31 -9.21
N PHE A 57 5.12 -4.39 -8.99
CA PHE A 57 4.41 -3.51 -8.06
C PHE A 57 4.93 -3.69 -6.63
N ALA A 58 5.00 -4.94 -6.18
CA ALA A 58 5.48 -5.24 -4.83
C ALA A 58 6.93 -4.79 -4.64
N SER A 59 7.76 -4.96 -5.66
CA SER A 59 9.14 -4.53 -5.62
C SER A 59 9.24 -3.01 -5.44
N ALA A 60 8.38 -2.27 -6.15
CA ALA A 60 8.36 -0.80 -6.03
C ALA A 60 7.95 -0.39 -4.61
N LEU A 61 6.97 -1.08 -4.02
CA LEU A 61 6.54 -0.77 -2.66
C LEU A 61 7.66 -1.03 -1.65
N ARG A 62 8.40 -2.12 -1.85
CA ARG A 62 9.51 -2.44 -0.96
C ARG A 62 10.64 -1.42 -1.06
N ARG A 63 10.89 -0.92 -2.27
CA ARG A 63 11.90 0.11 -2.44
C ARG A 63 11.51 1.39 -1.71
N LEU A 64 10.24 1.78 -1.79
CA LEU A 64 9.77 2.94 -1.05
C LEU A 64 9.93 2.74 0.45
N SER A 65 9.60 1.54 0.92
CA SER A 65 9.75 1.23 2.33
C SER A 65 11.22 1.35 2.78
N LEU A 66 12.14 0.87 1.97
CA LEU A 66 13.55 0.97 2.28
C LEU A 66 14.03 2.41 2.30
N CYS A 67 13.37 3.28 1.55
CA CYS A 67 13.71 4.71 1.53
C CYS A 67 13.03 5.50 2.63
N GLY A 68 12.24 4.83 3.48
CA GLY A 68 11.60 5.49 4.60
C GLY A 68 10.15 5.88 4.39
N CYS A 69 9.54 5.47 3.29
CA CYS A 69 8.13 5.75 3.05
C CYS A 69 7.29 4.57 3.50
N HIS A 70 6.40 4.81 4.45
CA HIS A 70 5.55 3.75 4.99
C HIS A 70 4.34 3.57 4.07
N VAL A 71 4.27 2.44 3.37
CA VAL A 71 3.18 2.17 2.43
C VAL A 71 2.27 1.10 3.00
N THR A 72 0.98 1.39 3.02
CA THR A 72 -0.03 0.49 3.56
C THR A 72 -1.10 0.23 2.52
N LEU A 73 -1.52 -1.01 2.40
CA LEU A 73 -2.56 -1.42 1.45
C LEU A 73 -3.84 -1.73 2.22
N CYS A 74 -4.97 -1.42 1.63
CA CYS A 74 -6.23 -1.71 2.31
C CYS A 74 -7.36 -1.97 1.32
N GLY A 75 -8.42 -2.57 1.82
CA GLY A 75 -9.65 -2.70 1.06
C GLY A 75 -9.65 -3.75 -0.04
N MET A 76 -8.69 -4.66 -0.05
CA MET A 76 -8.67 -5.70 -1.08
C MET A 76 -9.87 -6.62 -0.93
N SER A 77 -10.51 -6.95 -2.05
CA SER A 77 -11.48 -8.03 -2.06
C SER A 77 -10.74 -9.35 -1.86
N ASP A 78 -11.48 -10.38 -1.47
CA ASP A 78 -10.89 -11.71 -1.35
C ASP A 78 -10.27 -12.15 -2.67
N TYR A 79 -10.93 -11.82 -3.77
CA TYR A 79 -10.43 -12.16 -5.09
C TYR A 79 -9.06 -11.53 -5.36
N VAL A 80 -8.94 -10.22 -5.13
CA VAL A 80 -7.68 -9.52 -5.37
C VAL A 80 -6.61 -10.00 -4.39
N PHE A 81 -6.96 -10.17 -3.12
CA PHE A 81 -6.02 -10.64 -2.14
C PHE A 81 -5.48 -12.04 -2.50
N ASN A 82 -6.36 -12.91 -2.99
CA ASN A 82 -5.93 -14.25 -3.38
C ASN A 82 -4.97 -14.22 -4.56
N ILE A 83 -5.12 -13.24 -5.46
CA ILE A 83 -4.16 -13.09 -6.55
C ILE A 83 -2.79 -12.71 -6.00
N PHE A 84 -2.74 -11.76 -5.05
CA PHE A 84 -1.49 -11.39 -4.40
C PHE A 84 -0.84 -12.58 -3.71
N LYS A 85 -1.64 -13.37 -2.99
CA LYS A 85 -1.14 -14.55 -2.30
C LYS A 85 -0.60 -15.59 -3.27
N ALA A 86 -1.34 -15.80 -4.37
CA ALA A 86 -0.99 -16.84 -5.32
C ALA A 86 0.37 -16.63 -5.95
N VAL A 87 0.78 -15.35 -6.11
CA VAL A 87 2.08 -15.05 -6.68
C VAL A 87 3.11 -14.69 -5.62
N GLY A 88 2.78 -14.89 -4.35
CA GLY A 88 3.72 -14.65 -3.26
C GLY A 88 4.03 -13.19 -3.01
N CYS A 89 3.14 -12.29 -3.43
CA CYS A 89 3.40 -10.86 -3.31
C CYS A 89 2.78 -10.22 -2.06
N ASP A 90 2.08 -11.01 -1.24
CA ASP A 90 1.51 -10.50 -0.01
C ASP A 90 2.54 -10.42 1.12
N ASP A 91 3.62 -11.16 1.01
CA ASP A 91 4.61 -11.25 2.05
C ASP A 91 5.38 -9.95 2.19
N GLY A 92 5.47 -9.46 3.40
CA GLY A 92 6.22 -8.24 3.69
C GLY A 92 5.48 -6.95 3.38
N LEU A 93 4.22 -7.03 3.01
CA LEU A 93 3.40 -5.86 2.78
C LEU A 93 2.40 -5.68 3.92
N ASP A 94 2.15 -4.42 4.30
CA ASP A 94 1.16 -4.10 5.32
C ASP A 94 -0.21 -4.02 4.67
N ILE A 95 -1.08 -4.98 4.96
CA ILE A 95 -2.39 -5.06 4.34
C ILE A 95 -3.45 -5.06 5.43
N TYR A 96 -4.40 -4.13 5.30
CA TYR A 96 -5.52 -4.00 6.23
C TYR A 96 -6.84 -4.20 5.51
N GLU A 97 -7.87 -4.59 6.25
CA GLU A 97 -9.17 -4.82 5.65
C GLU A 97 -9.82 -3.54 5.16
N SER A 98 -9.66 -2.45 5.88
CA SER A 98 -10.35 -1.22 5.53
C SER A 98 -9.38 -0.05 5.53
N LYS A 99 -9.78 1.00 4.80
CA LYS A 99 -9.02 2.25 4.78
C LYS A 99 -8.97 2.86 6.18
N HIS A 100 -10.06 2.75 6.93
CA HIS A 100 -10.13 3.29 8.28
C HIS A 100 -9.04 2.69 9.16
N GLU A 101 -8.89 1.37 9.12
CA GLU A 101 -7.86 0.70 9.91
C GLU A 101 -6.47 1.10 9.46
N ALA A 102 -6.27 1.19 8.15
CA ALA A 102 -4.96 1.56 7.61
C ALA A 102 -4.57 2.97 8.03
N VAL A 103 -5.51 3.91 7.96
CA VAL A 103 -5.23 5.29 8.33
C VAL A 103 -4.97 5.40 9.82
N ARG A 104 -5.73 4.69 10.63
CA ARG A 104 -5.49 4.70 12.08
C ARG A 104 -4.10 4.17 12.42
N ALA A 105 -3.68 3.12 11.76
CA ALA A 105 -2.35 2.56 12.01
C ALA A 105 -1.26 3.56 11.62
N LEU A 106 -1.44 4.25 10.50
CA LEU A 106 -0.47 5.23 10.06
C LEU A 106 -0.46 6.47 10.95
N ASP A 107 -1.64 6.92 11.41
CA ASP A 107 -1.70 8.04 12.35
C ASP A 107 -0.93 7.73 13.62
N PHE A 108 -1.10 6.51 14.12
CA PHE A 108 -0.38 6.09 15.30
C PHE A 108 1.14 6.07 15.03
N TYR A 109 1.53 5.55 13.88
CA TYR A 109 2.94 5.51 13.49
C TYR A 109 3.54 6.91 13.39
N LEU A 110 2.84 7.83 12.73
CA LEU A 110 3.34 9.18 12.55
C LEU A 110 3.38 9.96 13.85
N ALA A 111 2.36 9.79 14.68
CA ALA A 111 2.31 10.48 15.95
C ALA A 111 3.33 9.92 16.93
N GLY A 112 3.46 8.63 16.91
CA GLY A 112 4.33 7.97 17.82
C GLY A 112 5.78 8.12 17.47
N SER A 113 6.00 8.49 16.35
CA SER A 113 7.29 8.67 15.95
C SER A 113 8.06 7.66 16.41
N GLY A 114 8.04 7.70 16.66
CA GLY A 114 8.74 7.04 17.02
C GLY A 114 8.59 5.84 17.23
N ALA A 115 8.37 5.77 17.47
CA ALA A 115 8.14 4.76 17.88
C ALA A 115 8.39 3.72 17.13
N SER A 116 8.68 3.72 17.07
CA SER A 116 8.89 3.02 16.73
C SER A 116 8.79 1.96 16.56
N ARG A 117 8.79 1.68 16.77
CA ARG A 117 8.71 0.81 16.71
C ARG A 117 8.16 0.00 16.22
N SER A 118 8.00 -0.09 16.18
CA SER A 118 7.55 -0.79 15.92
C SER A 118 7.13 -1.50 15.28
N SER A 119 7.33 -1.59 15.02
CA SER A 119 7.11 -2.13 14.46
C SER A 119 6.49 -2.97 14.18
N ARG A 120 6.32 -3.26 14.29
CA ARG A 120 5.85 -3.95 14.12
C ARG A 120 5.03 -4.55 13.65
N SER A 121 4.75 -4.82 13.52
CA SER A 121 4.12 -5.35 13.22
C SER A 121 3.16 -5.49 12.75
N ARG A 122 2.77 -5.36 12.44
CA ARG A 122 1.95 -5.31 12.10
C ARG A 122 1.29 -5.90 11.37
N THR A 123 0.93 -6.13 11.01
CA THR A 123 0.59 -6.70 10.20
C THR A 123 -0.49 -7.33 10.21
N ILE A 124 -1.07 -7.53 10.21
CA ILE A 124 -2.04 -7.98 10.33
C ILE A 124 -2.85 -8.35 9.55
N PRO A 125 -3.13 -8.69 9.19
CA PRO A 125 -3.73 -9.14 8.53
C PRO A 125 -4.85 -9.17 8.10
N ALA A 126 -5.11 -9.00 7.85
CA ALA A 126 -6.01 -8.77 7.43
C ALA A 126 -6.73 -9.58 6.80
N THR A 127 -6.95 -9.84 6.65
CA THR A 127 -7.46 -10.21 6.09
C THR A 127 -7.96 -11.00 5.54
N ILE A 128 -8.05 -11.29 5.33
CA ILE A 128 -8.69 -11.89 4.69
C ILE A 128 -9.01 -12.96 4.78
#